data_7a06ceef95090bb1df20b1154898c8f3
#
_entry.id   7a06ceef95090bb1df20b1154898c8f3
#
_cell.length_a   1.000
_cell.length_b   1.000
_cell.length_c   1.000
_cell.angle_alpha   90.00
_cell.angle_beta   90.00
_cell.angle_gamma   90.00
#
_symmetry.space_group_name_H-M   'P 1'
#
loop_
_entity.id
_entity.type
_entity.pdbx_description
1 polymer ?
#
loop_
_entity_poly.entity_id
_entity_poly.type
_entity_poly.pdbx_seq_one_letter_code
_entity_poly.pdbx_strand_id
1 'polypeptide(L)'
;MTPRARRSLLLLALPAALARPQVEPHAEPPRLPNGKNQQDEILKADHQQNLKDAAQLVEAAQQLRDELEKNDRHVLSVATLKKTDEIEKLVRRIRSRLRRV
;
A
#
# COMPACT_ATOMS: atom_id res chain seq x y z
N MET A 1 -39.75 -32.95 2.91
CA MET A 1 -39.33 -32.69 2.97
C MET A 1 -38.54 -32.55 3.11
N THR A 2 -38.28 -32.45 3.28
CA THR A 2 -37.60 -32.24 3.47
C THR A 2 -36.61 -31.74 3.14
N PRO A 3 -36.42 -31.41 2.94
CA PRO A 3 -35.41 -31.08 2.51
C PRO A 3 -34.65 -30.35 3.06
N ARG A 4 -34.81 -29.99 3.60
CA ARG A 4 -34.12 -29.35 4.16
C ARG A 4 -33.06 -29.70 4.61
N ALA A 5 -33.00 -30.32 4.82
CA ALA A 5 -31.88 -30.80 5.33
C ALA A 5 -30.82 -30.56 4.48
N ARG A 6 -31.02 -30.79 3.66
CA ARG A 6 -30.06 -30.72 2.91
C ARG A 6 -29.38 -29.68 3.00
N ARG A 7 -29.78 -28.93 3.26
CA ARG A 7 -29.14 -27.93 3.20
C ARG A 7 -28.19 -27.91 4.04
N SER A 8 -28.31 -28.38 4.81
CA SER A 8 -27.41 -28.31 5.68
C SER A 8 -26.22 -28.71 5.29
N LEU A 9 -26.26 -29.41 4.76
CA LEU A 9 -25.10 -29.89 4.52
C LEU A 9 -24.32 -29.09 3.97
N LEU A 10 -24.78 -28.49 3.58
CA LEU A 10 -23.99 -27.83 3.02
C LEU A 10 -23.18 -27.25 3.69
N LEU A 11 -23.47 -27.10 4.46
CA LEU A 11 -22.70 -26.49 5.10
C LEU A 11 -21.61 -27.00 5.30
N LEU A 12 -21.69 -27.82 5.38
CA LEU A 12 -20.62 -28.38 5.65
C LEU A 12 -19.66 -28.02 4.95
N ALA A 13 -19.87 -27.85 4.29
CA ALA A 13 -18.86 -27.61 3.58
C ALA A 13 -18.06 -26.66 4.06
N LEU A 14 -18.37 -26.22 4.55
CA LEU A 14 -17.68 -25.40 4.95
C LEU A 14 -16.61 -25.63 5.50
N PRO A 15 -16.59 -26.29 5.92
CA PRO A 15 -15.53 -26.53 6.64
C PRO A 15 -14.38 -26.43 5.97
N ALA A 16 -14.49 -26.79 5.18
CA ALA A 16 -13.38 -26.84 4.57
C ALA A 16 -12.69 -25.73 4.74
N ALA A 17 -13.28 -25.09 4.81
CA ALA A 17 -12.63 -24.07 4.89
C ALA A 17 -11.72 -24.13 5.76
N LEU A 18 -11.97 -24.64 6.37
CA LEU A 18 -11.21 -24.66 7.24
C LEU A 18 -10.02 -24.94 7.05
N ALA A 19 -10.00 -25.43 6.52
CA ALA A 19 -8.83 -25.85 6.41
C ALA A 19 -8.04 -24.89 5.82
N ARG A 20 -7.83 -24.27 5.94
CA ARG A 20 -7.12 -23.56 5.38
C ARG A 20 -5.96 -23.69 5.64
N PRO A 21 -5.34 -23.79 5.20
CA PRO A 21 -4.19 -24.06 5.21
C PRO A 21 -3.43 -23.32 5.88
N GLN A 22 -2.85 -23.60 6.37
CA GLN A 22 -2.21 -23.03 7.09
C GLN A 22 -0.98 -22.76 6.65
N VAL A 23 -0.61 -21.82 6.79
CA VAL A 23 0.54 -21.43 6.49
C VAL A 23 1.50 -21.89 7.40
N GLU A 24 2.66 -22.04 7.11
CA GLU A 24 3.64 -22.44 7.92
C GLU A 24 4.05 -21.35 8.75
N PRO A 25 3.66 -21.29 9.86
CA PRO A 25 3.98 -20.18 10.69
C PRO A 25 5.42 -20.13 11.09
N HIS A 26 6.08 -21.24 10.97
CA HIS A 26 7.42 -21.25 11.43
C HIS A 26 8.43 -21.04 10.38
N ALA A 27 7.99 -20.79 9.19
CA ALA A 27 8.95 -20.59 8.13
C ALA A 27 9.73 -19.34 8.43
N GLU A 28 11.00 -19.44 8.48
CA GLU A 28 11.82 -18.31 8.70
C GLU A 28 12.02 -17.55 7.40
N PRO A 29 12.08 -16.22 7.46
CA PRO A 29 12.34 -15.49 6.25
C PRO A 29 13.76 -15.75 5.76
N PRO A 30 13.98 -15.62 4.48
CA PRO A 30 15.32 -15.82 3.95
C PRO A 30 16.30 -14.80 4.50
N ARG A 31 17.53 -15.21 4.60
CA ARG A 31 18.56 -14.34 5.11
C ARG A 31 19.56 -14.00 4.03
N LEU A 32 20.13 -12.83 4.15
CA LEU A 32 21.14 -12.38 3.22
C LEU A 32 22.48 -13.03 3.56
N PRO A 33 23.44 -12.99 2.64
CA PRO A 33 24.73 -13.60 2.89
C PRO A 33 25.44 -13.06 4.13
N ASN A 34 25.15 -11.83 4.52
CA ASN A 34 25.78 -11.27 5.70
C ASN A 34 25.05 -11.64 6.97
N GLY A 35 24.09 -12.56 6.91
CA GLY A 35 23.35 -13.02 8.07
C GLY A 35 22.14 -12.20 8.43
N LYS A 36 21.87 -11.13 7.72
CA LYS A 36 20.73 -10.29 8.02
C LYS A 36 19.46 -10.87 7.47
N ASN A 37 18.34 -10.55 8.13
CA ASN A 37 17.03 -10.96 7.70
C ASN A 37 16.63 -10.15 6.47
N GLN A 38 16.31 -10.83 5.39
CA GLN A 38 15.98 -10.16 4.15
C GLN A 38 14.76 -9.26 4.28
N GLN A 39 13.77 -9.72 5.04
CA GLN A 39 12.56 -8.94 5.20
C GLN A 39 12.83 -7.65 5.96
N ASP A 40 13.67 -7.71 6.99
CA ASP A 40 14.03 -6.51 7.73
C ASP A 40 14.75 -5.51 6.84
N GLU A 41 15.60 -6.00 5.95
CA GLU A 41 16.31 -5.11 5.04
C GLU A 41 15.36 -4.46 4.05
N ILE A 42 14.36 -5.21 3.58
CA ILE A 42 13.36 -4.65 2.67
C ILE A 42 12.55 -3.57 3.37
N LEU A 43 12.11 -3.84 4.60
CA LEU A 43 11.34 -2.86 5.36
C LEU A 43 12.14 -1.61 5.64
N LYS A 44 13.42 -1.79 5.93
CA LYS A 44 14.28 -0.66 6.18
C LYS A 44 14.46 0.19 4.92
N ALA A 45 14.66 -0.46 3.79
CA ALA A 45 14.82 0.25 2.52
C ALA A 45 13.53 0.96 2.14
N ASP A 46 12.39 0.31 2.36
CA ASP A 46 11.10 0.94 2.08
C ASP A 46 10.89 2.16 2.95
N HIS A 47 11.28 2.06 4.22
CA HIS A 47 11.13 3.19 5.14
C HIS A 47 11.97 4.38 4.68
N GLN A 48 13.21 4.12 4.28
CA GLN A 48 14.07 5.17 3.78
C GLN A 48 13.50 5.82 2.54
N GLN A 49 12.96 5.00 1.64
CA GLN A 49 12.37 5.53 0.42
C GLN A 49 11.10 6.31 0.72
N ASN A 50 10.32 5.85 1.69
CA ASN A 50 9.13 6.57 2.10
C ASN A 50 9.46 7.95 2.66
N LEU A 51 10.55 8.03 3.42
CA LEU A 51 10.98 9.33 3.95
C LEU A 51 11.38 10.28 2.83
N LYS A 52 12.07 9.77 1.82
CA LYS A 52 12.45 10.59 0.67
C LYS A 52 11.23 11.07 -0.09
N ASP A 53 10.29 10.16 -0.34
CA ASP A 53 9.08 10.52 -1.07
C ASP A 53 8.23 11.49 -0.27
N ALA A 54 8.21 11.35 1.06
CA ALA A 54 7.47 12.27 1.90
C ALA A 54 8.08 13.66 1.86
N ALA A 55 9.39 13.75 1.81
CA ALA A 55 10.05 15.05 1.69
C ALA A 55 9.71 15.70 0.35
N GLN A 56 9.71 14.92 -0.72
CA GLN A 56 9.30 15.42 -2.02
C GLN A 56 7.84 15.85 -2.01
N LEU A 57 7.00 15.12 -1.30
CA LEU A 57 5.58 15.43 -1.19
C LEU A 57 5.38 16.77 -0.52
N VAL A 58 6.11 17.04 0.55
CA VAL A 58 6.02 18.32 1.22
C VAL A 58 6.42 19.45 0.28
N GLU A 59 7.51 19.26 -0.46
CA GLU A 59 7.98 20.27 -1.39
C GLU A 59 6.97 20.50 -2.50
N ALA A 60 6.41 19.42 -3.05
CA ALA A 60 5.42 19.53 -4.11
C ALA A 60 4.15 20.22 -3.61
N ALA A 61 3.76 19.93 -2.37
CA ALA A 61 2.58 20.57 -1.79
C ALA A 61 2.79 22.07 -1.59
N GLN A 62 3.99 22.46 -1.19
CA GLN A 62 4.29 23.88 -1.05
C GLN A 62 4.26 24.57 -2.40
N GLN A 63 4.80 23.93 -3.42
CA GLN A 63 4.76 24.48 -4.78
C GLN A 63 3.32 24.57 -5.28
N LEU A 64 2.50 23.58 -4.96
CA LEU A 64 1.09 23.64 -5.33
C LEU A 64 0.40 24.83 -4.67
N ARG A 65 0.68 25.05 -3.40
CA ARG A 65 0.08 26.18 -2.71
C ARG A 65 0.50 27.50 -3.36
N ASP A 66 1.79 27.61 -3.68
CA ASP A 66 2.29 28.82 -4.32
C ASP A 66 1.61 29.07 -5.66
N GLU A 67 1.43 28.00 -6.43
CA GLU A 67 0.74 28.11 -7.71
C GLU A 67 -0.69 28.57 -7.54
N LEU A 68 -1.38 28.00 -6.57
CA LEU A 68 -2.76 28.38 -6.33
C LEU A 68 -2.89 29.82 -5.83
N GLU A 69 -1.91 30.28 -5.09
CA GLU A 69 -1.93 31.66 -4.60
C GLU A 69 -1.65 32.64 -5.71
N LYS A 70 -0.83 32.24 -6.67
CA LYS A 70 -0.51 33.15 -7.78
C LYS A 70 -1.60 33.21 -8.82
N ASN A 71 -2.30 32.10 -9.02
CA ASN A 71 -3.28 32.04 -10.11
C ASN A 71 -4.60 32.60 -9.71
N ASP A 72 -5.25 33.25 -10.67
CA ASP A 72 -6.61 33.69 -10.49
C ASP A 72 -7.48 32.43 -10.32
N ARG A 73 -8.44 32.49 -9.43
CA ARG A 73 -9.32 31.37 -9.19
C ARG A 73 -10.09 30.94 -10.42
N HIS A 74 -10.16 31.80 -11.44
CA HIS A 74 -10.86 31.47 -12.67
C HIS A 74 -9.93 30.89 -13.73
N VAL A 75 -8.65 30.76 -13.43
CA VAL A 75 -7.69 30.28 -14.40
C VAL A 75 -7.29 28.86 -14.06
N LEU A 76 -7.45 27.97 -15.04
CA LEU A 76 -7.02 26.58 -14.86
C LEU A 76 -5.61 26.48 -15.39
N SER A 77 -4.68 26.18 -14.53
CA SER A 77 -3.28 26.09 -14.90
C SER A 77 -2.88 24.65 -15.13
N VAL A 78 -2.28 24.38 -16.29
CA VAL A 78 -1.78 23.05 -16.59
C VAL A 78 -0.67 22.67 -15.60
N ALA A 79 0.14 23.66 -15.22
CA ALA A 79 1.23 23.40 -14.27
C ALA A 79 0.66 22.96 -12.91
N THR A 80 -0.43 23.58 -12.50
CA THR A 80 -1.07 23.22 -11.24
C THR A 80 -1.61 21.80 -11.31
N LEU A 81 -2.25 21.42 -12.42
CA LEU A 81 -2.74 20.06 -12.58
C LEU A 81 -1.61 19.06 -12.56
N LYS A 82 -0.52 19.36 -13.23
CA LYS A 82 0.63 18.46 -13.22
C LYS A 82 1.19 18.30 -11.82
N LYS A 83 1.14 19.34 -11.01
CA LYS A 83 1.62 19.25 -9.65
C LYS A 83 0.75 18.35 -8.81
N THR A 84 -0.57 18.37 -9.01
CA THR A 84 -1.46 17.47 -8.30
C THR A 84 -1.21 16.02 -8.72
N ASP A 85 -0.91 15.79 -10.00
CA ASP A 85 -0.59 14.44 -10.46
C ASP A 85 0.69 13.93 -9.82
N GLU A 86 1.67 14.79 -9.68
CA GLU A 86 2.92 14.44 -9.04
C GLU A 86 2.70 14.05 -7.58
N ILE A 87 1.88 14.81 -6.88
CA ILE A 87 1.54 14.53 -5.49
C ILE A 87 0.84 13.19 -5.36
N GLU A 88 -0.11 12.94 -6.25
CA GLU A 88 -0.81 11.66 -6.25
C GLU A 88 0.14 10.49 -6.43
N LYS A 89 1.08 10.65 -7.34
CA LYS A 89 2.05 9.61 -7.62
C LYS A 89 2.90 9.30 -6.39
N LEU A 90 3.32 10.35 -5.69
CA LEU A 90 4.13 10.17 -4.49
C LEU A 90 3.33 9.46 -3.40
N VAL A 91 2.07 9.85 -3.24
CA VAL A 91 1.20 9.21 -2.24
C VAL A 91 1.01 7.74 -2.57
N ARG A 92 0.79 7.41 -3.83
CA ARG A 92 0.60 6.02 -4.23
C ARG A 92 1.83 5.18 -3.94
N ARG A 93 3.01 5.72 -4.18
CA ARG A 93 4.24 4.99 -3.93
C ARG A 93 4.40 4.68 -2.44
N ILE A 94 4.14 5.67 -1.60
CA ILE A 94 4.25 5.49 -0.17
C ILE A 94 3.23 4.45 0.29
N ARG A 95 1.99 4.57 -0.17
CA ARG A 95 0.95 3.63 0.22
C ARG A 95 1.28 2.21 -0.20
N SER A 96 1.84 2.07 -1.40
CA SER A 96 2.18 0.76 -1.92
C SER A 96 3.22 0.07 -1.02
N ARG A 97 4.21 0.82 -0.56
CA ARG A 97 5.23 0.24 0.32
C ARG A 97 4.66 -0.08 1.68
N LEU A 98 3.78 0.77 2.20
CA LEU A 98 3.17 0.51 3.49
C LEU A 98 2.32 -0.75 3.47
N ARG A 99 1.72 -1.07 2.33
CA ARG A 99 0.89 -2.25 2.22
C ARG A 99 1.67 -3.54 2.16
N ARG A 100 2.97 -3.46 1.98
CA ARG A 100 3.79 -4.66 1.94
C ARG A 100 4.08 -5.22 3.32
N VAL A 101 3.80 -4.48 4.33
CA VAL A 101 4.12 -4.91 5.69
C VAL A 101 3.20 -6.00 6.22
#